data_dfdea2a8ba3d9b7b853d42e6a4436c43
#
_entry.id   dfdea2a8ba3d9b7b853d42e6a4436c43
#
_cell.length_a   1.000
_cell.length_b   1.000
_cell.length_c   1.000
_cell.angle_alpha   90.00
_cell.angle_beta   90.00
_cell.angle_gamma   90.00
#
_symmetry.space_group_name_H-M   'P 1'
#
loop_
_entity.id
_entity.type
_entity.pdbx_description
1 polymer ?
#
loop_
_entity_poly.entity_id
_entity_poly.type
_entity_poly.pdbx_seq_one_letter_code
_entity_poly.pdbx_strand_id
1 'polypeptide(L)'
;MAQAARERTYIMIKPDGVQRGLIGQIVQRFEQKGFKLVAMKLCSPGQAHLEQHYADLSAKPFFAGLVQYMNSGPVCAMVWEGDNAVATGRKMLGATKPFDSEPGTIRGDFCIDVGRNICHGSDSVESANREIALWFSEGELNNYEDHSAPWVYE
;
A
#
# COMPACT_ATOMS: atom_id res chain seq x y z
N MET A 1 -3.73 9.68 26.36
CA MET A 1 -2.45 10.06 25.72
C MET A 1 -2.36 9.35 24.37
N ALA A 2 -1.77 10.04 23.37
CA ALA A 2 -1.53 9.39 22.08
C ALA A 2 -0.53 8.25 22.26
N GLN A 3 -0.77 7.15 21.52
CA GLN A 3 0.12 6.00 21.52
C GLN A 3 1.44 6.38 20.84
N ALA A 4 2.57 5.85 21.32
CA ALA A 4 3.85 6.05 20.68
C ALA A 4 3.79 5.52 19.23
N ALA A 5 4.36 6.28 18.30
CA ALA A 5 4.37 5.90 16.89
C ALA A 5 5.24 4.66 16.67
N ARG A 6 4.72 3.70 15.91
CA ARG A 6 5.44 2.52 15.45
C ARG A 6 5.83 2.70 13.98
N GLU A 7 6.46 1.71 13.40
CA GLU A 7 6.83 1.74 11.98
C GLU A 7 5.60 1.87 11.11
N ARG A 8 5.69 2.68 10.06
CA ARG A 8 4.61 2.90 9.09
C ARG A 8 5.03 2.42 7.71
N THR A 9 4.05 1.92 6.95
CA THR A 9 4.25 1.53 5.56
C THR A 9 3.17 2.16 4.68
N TYR A 10 3.53 2.39 3.41
CA TYR A 10 2.59 2.85 2.40
C TYR A 10 2.08 1.65 1.61
N ILE A 11 0.78 1.46 1.58
CA ILE A 11 0.11 0.41 0.81
C ILE A 11 -0.88 1.08 -0.13
N MET A 12 -0.83 0.72 -1.40
CA MET A 12 -1.74 1.28 -2.40
C MET A 12 -2.45 0.16 -3.13
N ILE A 13 -3.75 0.33 -3.30
CA ILE A 13 -4.54 -0.53 -4.18
C ILE A 13 -4.58 0.16 -5.54
N LYS A 14 -4.07 -0.51 -6.55
CA LYS A 14 -3.94 0.00 -7.91
C LYS A 14 -5.30 0.06 -8.60
N PRO A 15 -5.41 0.73 -9.77
CA PRO A 15 -6.70 0.87 -10.45
C PRO A 15 -7.43 -0.44 -10.71
N ASP A 16 -6.70 -1.50 -11.04
CA ASP A 16 -7.31 -2.82 -11.27
C ASP A 16 -7.91 -3.40 -9.98
N GLY A 17 -7.25 -3.24 -8.84
CA GLY A 17 -7.79 -3.69 -7.55
C GLY A 17 -9.03 -2.91 -7.16
N VAL A 18 -9.06 -1.61 -7.43
CA VAL A 18 -10.24 -0.76 -7.19
C VAL A 18 -11.40 -1.21 -8.09
N GLN A 19 -11.16 -1.34 -9.40
CA GLN A 19 -12.18 -1.73 -10.35
C GLN A 19 -12.74 -3.14 -10.11
N ARG A 20 -11.90 -4.03 -9.61
CA ARG A 20 -12.32 -5.41 -9.28
C ARG A 20 -13.04 -5.50 -7.93
N GLY A 21 -13.22 -4.39 -7.20
CA GLY A 21 -13.94 -4.39 -5.93
C GLY A 21 -13.19 -5.07 -4.79
N LEU A 22 -11.85 -4.99 -4.78
CA LEU A 22 -11.03 -5.69 -3.81
C LEU A 22 -10.59 -4.83 -2.62
N ILE A 23 -10.99 -3.55 -2.57
CA ILE A 23 -10.57 -2.64 -1.46
C ILE A 23 -10.92 -3.24 -0.11
N GLY A 24 -12.17 -3.66 0.08
CA GLY A 24 -12.63 -4.16 1.38
C GLY A 24 -11.88 -5.40 1.83
N GLN A 25 -11.61 -6.33 0.94
CA GLN A 25 -10.89 -7.56 1.27
C GLN A 25 -9.44 -7.30 1.64
N ILE A 26 -8.79 -6.37 0.95
CA ILE A 26 -7.39 -6.02 1.23
C ILE A 26 -7.29 -5.29 2.57
N VAL A 27 -8.15 -4.29 2.79
CA VAL A 27 -8.23 -3.55 4.07
C VAL A 27 -8.46 -4.51 5.22
N GLN A 28 -9.39 -5.44 5.06
CA GLN A 28 -9.73 -6.41 6.09
C GLN A 28 -8.52 -7.24 6.51
N ARG A 29 -7.67 -7.64 5.56
CA ARG A 29 -6.47 -8.43 5.87
C ARG A 29 -5.49 -7.66 6.75
N PHE A 30 -5.29 -6.38 6.49
CA PHE A 30 -4.42 -5.54 7.31
C PHE A 30 -5.01 -5.30 8.70
N GLU A 31 -6.31 -5.05 8.80
CA GLU A 31 -6.98 -4.90 10.09
C GLU A 31 -6.96 -6.19 10.90
N GLN A 32 -7.23 -7.32 10.28
CA GLN A 32 -7.20 -8.62 10.95
C GLN A 32 -5.82 -9.00 11.45
N LYS A 33 -4.77 -8.59 10.72
CA LYS A 33 -3.38 -8.83 11.15
C LYS A 33 -3.04 -8.07 12.41
N GLY A 34 -3.71 -6.96 12.68
CA GLY A 34 -3.50 -6.12 13.86
C GLY A 34 -2.83 -4.79 13.57
N PHE A 35 -2.64 -4.43 12.29
CA PHE A 35 -2.10 -3.11 11.95
C PHE A 35 -3.13 -2.01 12.16
N LYS A 36 -2.64 -0.84 12.55
CA LYS A 36 -3.46 0.35 12.75
C LYS A 36 -3.55 1.15 11.45
N LEU A 37 -4.77 1.50 11.04
CA LEU A 37 -4.99 2.35 9.88
C LEU A 37 -4.74 3.81 10.27
N VAL A 38 -3.74 4.43 9.65
CA VAL A 38 -3.34 5.81 9.94
C VAL A 38 -3.98 6.79 8.96
N ALA A 39 -4.06 6.40 7.68
CA ALA A 39 -4.65 7.23 6.63
C ALA A 39 -5.15 6.36 5.50
N MET A 40 -6.22 6.82 4.84
CA MET A 40 -6.78 6.16 3.67
C MET A 40 -7.51 7.18 2.81
N LYS A 41 -7.28 7.13 1.50
CA LYS A 41 -8.06 7.95 0.57
C LYS A 41 -8.17 7.28 -0.79
N LEU A 42 -9.33 7.46 -1.42
CA LEU A 42 -9.56 7.09 -2.81
C LEU A 42 -9.32 8.35 -3.64
N CYS A 43 -8.37 8.28 -4.58
CA CYS A 43 -8.01 9.48 -5.34
C CYS A 43 -7.53 9.13 -6.76
N SER A 44 -7.63 10.13 -7.65
CA SER A 44 -7.04 10.09 -8.98
C SER A 44 -5.81 10.99 -8.95
N PRO A 45 -4.60 10.43 -8.81
CA PRO A 45 -3.42 11.21 -8.49
C PRO A 45 -2.92 12.12 -9.61
N GLY A 46 -3.13 11.72 -10.86
CA GLY A 46 -2.63 12.44 -12.02
C GLY A 46 -1.22 12.01 -12.44
N GLN A 47 -0.88 12.32 -13.68
CA GLN A 47 0.36 11.87 -14.31
C GLN A 47 1.61 12.37 -13.56
N ALA A 48 1.66 13.65 -13.23
CA ALA A 48 2.84 14.23 -12.59
C ALA A 48 3.15 13.59 -11.24
N HIS A 49 2.12 13.31 -10.45
CA HIS A 49 2.26 12.66 -9.15
C HIS A 49 2.77 11.22 -9.30
N LEU A 50 2.24 10.49 -10.27
CA LEU A 50 2.66 9.12 -10.56
C LEU A 50 4.10 9.06 -11.07
N GLU A 51 4.52 10.03 -11.88
CA GLU A 51 5.90 10.14 -12.33
C GLU A 51 6.85 10.35 -11.15
N GLN A 52 6.46 11.12 -10.16
CA GLN A 52 7.24 11.29 -8.92
C GLN A 52 7.28 10.00 -8.11
N HIS A 53 6.16 9.31 -7.99
CA HIS A 53 6.10 8.04 -7.25
C HIS A 53 7.04 6.99 -7.85
N TYR A 54 7.08 6.91 -9.18
CA TYR A 54 7.92 5.95 -9.92
C TYR A 54 9.22 6.57 -10.43
N ALA A 55 9.70 7.65 -9.82
CA ALA A 55 10.89 8.39 -10.30
C ALA A 55 12.12 7.49 -10.49
N ASP A 56 12.31 6.49 -9.61
CA ASP A 56 13.43 5.55 -9.70
C ASP A 56 13.38 4.68 -10.96
N LEU A 57 12.23 4.60 -11.62
CA LEU A 57 12.00 3.79 -12.81
C LEU A 57 11.99 4.65 -14.08
N SER A 58 12.24 5.96 -13.99
CA SER A 58 12.06 6.91 -15.08
C SER A 58 12.87 6.59 -16.34
N ALA A 59 14.02 5.92 -16.19
CA ALA A 59 14.88 5.51 -17.31
C ALA A 59 14.48 4.15 -17.90
N LYS A 60 13.51 3.46 -17.32
CA LYS A 60 13.10 2.12 -17.79
C LYS A 60 12.15 2.21 -18.98
N PRO A 61 12.26 1.28 -19.95
CA PRO A 61 11.39 1.31 -21.14
C PRO A 61 9.89 1.21 -20.81
N PHE A 62 9.52 0.58 -19.70
CA PHE A 62 8.13 0.39 -19.30
C PHE A 62 7.54 1.56 -18.51
N PHE A 63 8.34 2.60 -18.21
CA PHE A 63 7.93 3.70 -17.33
C PHE A 63 6.65 4.40 -17.82
N ALA A 64 6.63 4.80 -19.10
CA ALA A 64 5.48 5.51 -19.65
C ALA A 64 4.20 4.66 -19.60
N GLY A 65 4.30 3.38 -19.93
CA GLY A 65 3.17 2.46 -19.87
C GLY A 65 2.68 2.23 -18.44
N LEU A 66 3.61 2.15 -17.47
CA LEU A 66 3.26 2.02 -16.05
C LEU A 66 2.49 3.24 -15.56
N VAL A 67 2.97 4.44 -15.87
CA VAL A 67 2.30 5.69 -15.48
C VAL A 67 0.91 5.78 -16.12
N GLN A 68 0.81 5.44 -17.40
CA GLN A 68 -0.47 5.43 -18.11
C GLN A 68 -1.47 4.47 -17.46
N TYR A 69 -1.05 3.26 -17.14
CA TYR A 69 -1.89 2.29 -16.46
C TYR A 69 -2.33 2.79 -15.09
N MET A 70 -1.40 3.28 -14.27
CA MET A 70 -1.70 3.79 -12.94
C MET A 70 -2.61 5.02 -12.96
N ASN A 71 -2.62 5.78 -14.06
CA ASN A 71 -3.47 6.95 -14.27
C ASN A 71 -4.82 6.61 -14.93
N SER A 72 -5.10 5.33 -15.16
CA SER A 72 -6.31 4.91 -15.89
C SER A 72 -7.57 4.84 -15.02
N GLY A 73 -7.44 5.03 -13.72
CA GLY A 73 -8.56 5.02 -12.77
C GLY A 73 -8.09 5.42 -11.39
N PRO A 74 -9.02 5.53 -10.42
CA PRO A 74 -8.64 5.90 -9.06
C PRO A 74 -7.86 4.78 -8.38
N VAL A 75 -7.03 5.19 -7.41
CA VAL A 75 -6.27 4.30 -6.54
C VAL A 75 -6.72 4.50 -5.10
N CYS A 76 -6.53 3.49 -4.26
CA CYS A 76 -6.75 3.62 -2.83
C CYS A 76 -5.39 3.66 -2.13
N ALA A 77 -5.03 4.84 -1.63
CA ALA A 77 -3.77 5.07 -0.93
C ALA A 77 -3.98 4.90 0.57
N MET A 78 -3.07 4.18 1.24
CA MET A 78 -3.21 3.87 2.67
C MET A 78 -1.87 3.95 3.38
N VAL A 79 -1.94 4.27 4.68
CA VAL A 79 -0.80 4.17 5.59
C VAL A 79 -1.21 3.25 6.74
N TRP A 80 -0.43 2.22 6.96
CA TRP A 80 -0.61 1.24 8.04
C TRP A 80 0.57 1.31 9.00
N GLU A 81 0.30 1.14 10.29
CA GLU A 81 1.30 1.27 11.35
C GLU A 81 1.32 0.01 12.22
N GLY A 82 2.51 -0.44 12.58
CA GLY A 82 2.71 -1.58 13.47
C GLY A 82 4.16 -2.03 13.45
N ASP A 83 4.53 -2.94 14.33
CA ASP A 83 5.88 -3.49 14.37
C ASP A 83 6.17 -4.23 13.06
N ASN A 84 7.33 -3.94 12.46
CA ASN A 84 7.76 -4.51 11.19
C ASN A 84 6.75 -4.33 10.04
N ALA A 85 6.04 -3.21 10.02
CA ALA A 85 4.96 -2.98 9.06
C ALA A 85 5.42 -3.10 7.60
N VAL A 86 6.61 -2.60 7.27
CA VAL A 86 7.11 -2.66 5.89
C VAL A 86 7.35 -4.11 5.46
N ALA A 87 8.15 -4.85 6.21
CA ALA A 87 8.48 -6.25 5.87
C ALA A 87 7.23 -7.14 5.88
N THR A 88 6.39 -6.99 6.89
CA THR A 88 5.17 -7.79 7.03
C THR A 88 4.16 -7.44 5.93
N GLY A 89 4.00 -6.15 5.64
CA GLY A 89 3.13 -5.71 4.55
C GLY A 89 3.52 -6.34 3.21
N ARG A 90 4.82 -6.36 2.91
CA ARG A 90 5.32 -7.02 1.70
C ARG A 90 4.99 -8.51 1.67
N LYS A 91 5.16 -9.20 2.79
CA LYS A 91 4.80 -10.63 2.89
C LYS A 91 3.31 -10.85 2.67
N MET A 92 2.48 -9.98 3.22
CA MET A 92 1.02 -10.07 3.05
C MET A 92 0.59 -9.85 1.60
N LEU A 93 1.25 -8.93 0.89
CA LEU A 93 0.97 -8.70 -0.53
C LEU A 93 1.41 -9.87 -1.40
N GLY A 94 2.51 -10.51 -1.08
CA GLY A 94 3.10 -11.58 -1.86
C GLY A 94 4.12 -11.08 -2.88
N ALA A 95 4.68 -12.00 -3.66
CA ALA A 95 5.67 -11.68 -4.69
C ALA A 95 5.08 -10.77 -5.76
N THR A 96 5.90 -9.89 -6.33
CA THR A 96 5.47 -8.96 -7.38
C THR A 96 4.83 -9.68 -8.57
N LYS A 97 5.39 -10.84 -8.94
CA LYS A 97 4.80 -11.69 -9.97
C LYS A 97 3.73 -12.59 -9.34
N PRO A 98 2.46 -12.48 -9.74
CA PRO A 98 1.38 -13.29 -9.15
C PRO A 98 1.65 -14.79 -9.21
N PHE A 99 2.27 -15.26 -10.28
CA PHE A 99 2.59 -16.68 -10.46
C PHE A 99 3.56 -17.19 -9.37
N ASP A 100 4.44 -16.32 -8.86
CA ASP A 100 5.39 -16.66 -7.81
C ASP A 100 4.85 -16.37 -6.40
N SER A 101 3.63 -15.83 -6.31
CA SER A 101 3.00 -15.50 -5.03
C SER A 101 2.32 -16.72 -4.45
N GLU A 102 2.62 -17.00 -3.19
CA GLU A 102 2.01 -18.13 -2.48
C GLU A 102 0.53 -17.91 -2.22
N PRO A 103 -0.30 -18.98 -2.27
CA PRO A 103 -1.67 -18.91 -1.78
C PRO A 103 -1.70 -18.41 -0.32
N GLY A 104 -2.70 -17.59 0.00
CA GLY A 104 -2.80 -16.92 1.30
C GLY A 104 -2.26 -15.49 1.26
N THR A 105 -1.41 -15.16 0.32
CA THR A 105 -1.02 -13.77 0.06
C THR A 105 -2.08 -13.09 -0.81
N ILE A 106 -2.09 -11.76 -0.80
CA ILE A 106 -3.07 -10.99 -1.57
C ILE A 106 -2.93 -11.27 -3.06
N ARG A 107 -1.72 -11.19 -3.59
CA ARG A 107 -1.50 -11.49 -5.02
C ARG A 107 -1.68 -12.96 -5.35
N GLY A 108 -1.29 -13.85 -4.44
CA GLY A 108 -1.48 -15.29 -4.63
C GLY A 108 -2.94 -15.70 -4.71
N ASP A 109 -3.81 -15.00 -3.98
CA ASP A 109 -5.23 -15.28 -3.96
C ASP A 109 -6.02 -14.58 -5.06
N PHE A 110 -5.58 -13.37 -5.48
CA PHE A 110 -6.43 -12.51 -6.32
C PHE A 110 -5.83 -12.14 -7.68
N CYS A 111 -4.57 -12.47 -7.95
CA CYS A 111 -3.90 -12.04 -9.19
C CYS A 111 -3.47 -13.20 -10.08
N ILE A 112 -3.44 -12.93 -11.38
CA ILE A 112 -2.95 -13.87 -12.39
C ILE A 112 -1.81 -13.25 -13.21
N ASP A 113 -1.93 -11.97 -13.57
CA ASP A 113 -1.03 -11.27 -14.51
C ASP A 113 -0.20 -10.23 -13.79
N VAL A 114 1.12 -10.22 -14.06
CA VAL A 114 2.04 -9.26 -13.42
C VAL A 114 1.70 -7.80 -13.74
N GLY A 115 1.17 -7.55 -14.93
CA GLY A 115 0.71 -6.21 -15.32
C GLY A 115 -0.56 -5.76 -14.62
N ARG A 116 -1.22 -6.65 -13.89
CA ARG A 116 -2.45 -6.42 -13.13
C ARG A 116 -2.33 -7.10 -11.77
N ASN A 117 -1.37 -6.61 -10.96
CA ASN A 117 -1.04 -7.23 -9.68
C ASN A 117 -1.62 -6.51 -8.45
N ILE A 118 -2.61 -5.69 -8.65
CA ILE A 118 -3.60 -5.05 -7.77
C ILE A 118 -3.08 -4.17 -6.64
N CYS A 119 -1.84 -4.30 -6.20
CA CYS A 119 -1.39 -3.54 -5.04
C CYS A 119 0.10 -3.22 -5.10
N HIS A 120 0.48 -2.23 -4.29
CA HIS A 120 1.85 -1.80 -4.07
C HIS A 120 2.10 -1.70 -2.57
N GLY A 121 3.28 -2.08 -2.14
CA GLY A 121 3.77 -1.85 -0.78
C GLY A 121 5.21 -1.35 -0.80
N SER A 122 5.53 -0.47 0.13
CA SER A 122 6.90 0.05 0.26
C SER A 122 7.89 -1.10 0.49
N ASP A 123 9.07 -0.99 -0.11
CA ASP A 123 10.09 -2.04 -0.05
C ASP A 123 11.13 -1.85 1.05
N SER A 124 11.12 -0.69 1.70
CA SER A 124 12.01 -0.36 2.82
C SER A 124 11.38 0.72 3.69
N VAL A 125 11.90 0.90 4.90
CA VAL A 125 11.45 2.00 5.78
C VAL A 125 11.72 3.35 5.12
N GLU A 126 12.86 3.51 4.47
CA GLU A 126 13.20 4.73 3.74
C GLU A 126 12.21 5.02 2.62
N SER A 127 11.90 4.02 1.79
CA SER A 127 10.90 4.14 0.74
C SER A 127 9.52 4.44 1.31
N ALA A 128 9.15 3.80 2.41
CA ALA A 128 7.88 4.05 3.08
C ALA A 128 7.76 5.52 3.50
N ASN A 129 8.78 6.06 4.16
CA ASN A 129 8.76 7.46 4.59
C ASN A 129 8.64 8.41 3.41
N ARG A 130 9.35 8.16 2.31
CA ARG A 130 9.27 8.95 1.09
C ARG A 130 7.89 8.89 0.45
N GLU A 131 7.34 7.68 0.32
CA GLU A 131 6.03 7.48 -0.31
C GLU A 131 4.91 8.08 0.54
N ILE A 132 4.95 7.92 1.85
CA ILE A 132 3.97 8.54 2.75
C ILE A 132 3.98 10.07 2.60
N ALA A 133 5.17 10.68 2.61
CA ALA A 133 5.30 12.13 2.46
C ALA A 133 4.83 12.62 1.09
N LEU A 134 5.00 11.81 0.04
CA LEU A 134 4.54 12.14 -1.31
C LEU A 134 3.01 12.08 -1.42
N TRP A 135 2.38 11.09 -0.79
CA TRP A 135 0.94 10.83 -0.96
C TRP A 135 0.06 11.51 0.07
N PHE A 136 0.58 11.82 1.25
CA PHE A 136 -0.21 12.38 2.35
C PHE A 136 0.47 13.61 2.95
N SER A 137 -0.35 14.62 3.29
CA SER A 137 0.10 15.71 4.15
C SER A 137 0.07 15.24 5.61
N GLU A 138 0.78 15.94 6.49
CA GLU A 138 0.79 15.60 7.93
C GLU A 138 -0.62 15.64 8.52
N GLY A 139 -1.47 16.57 8.07
CA GLY A 139 -2.85 16.67 8.54
C GLY A 139 -3.75 15.50 8.14
N GLU A 140 -3.33 14.73 7.14
CA GLU A 140 -4.07 13.54 6.72
C GLU A 140 -3.65 12.28 7.50
N LEU A 141 -2.55 12.34 8.26
CA LEU A 141 -2.07 11.23 9.06
C LEU A 141 -2.64 11.34 10.48
N ASN A 142 -3.39 10.33 10.90
CA ASN A 142 -4.10 10.34 12.16
C ASN A 142 -3.28 9.66 13.25
N ASN A 143 -3.05 10.39 14.35
CA ASN A 143 -2.39 9.84 15.53
C ASN A 143 -3.43 9.69 16.64
N TYR A 144 -3.97 8.47 16.78
CA TYR A 144 -4.99 8.16 17.76
C TYR A 144 -4.59 6.94 18.56
N GLU A 145 -5.23 6.76 19.71
CA GLU A 145 -5.04 5.57 20.53
C GLU A 145 -5.83 4.40 19.93
N ASP A 146 -5.11 3.33 19.61
CA ASP A 146 -5.73 2.09 19.15
C ASP A 146 -6.08 1.24 20.39
N HIS A 147 -7.36 1.15 20.70
CA HIS A 147 -7.83 0.42 21.87
C HIS A 147 -7.56 -1.09 21.79
N SER A 148 -7.27 -1.62 20.62
CA SER A 148 -6.91 -3.03 20.47
C SER A 148 -5.41 -3.30 20.73
N ALA A 149 -4.59 -2.25 20.83
CA ALA A 149 -3.13 -2.41 20.96
C ALA A 149 -2.70 -3.34 22.08
N PRO A 150 -3.30 -3.28 23.30
CA PRO A 150 -2.91 -4.20 24.38
C PRO A 150 -3.20 -5.68 24.09
N TRP A 151 -4.01 -5.96 23.08
CA TRP A 151 -4.38 -7.31 22.66
C TRP A 151 -3.59 -7.78 21.44
N VAL A 152 -2.88 -6.85 20.78
CA VAL A 152 -2.00 -7.12 19.64
C VAL A 152 -0.55 -7.20 20.10
N TYR A 153 -0.16 -6.35 21.04
CA TYR A 153 1.20 -6.23 21.58
C TYR A 153 1.24 -6.53 23.06
N GLU A 154 2.34 -7.09 23.52
CA GLU A 154 2.60 -7.36 24.92
C GLU A 154 2.81 -6.10 25.76
#